data_c52780b3abe6c9ac3807207baaff6466
#
_entry.id   c52780b3abe6c9ac3807207baaff6466
#
_cell.length_a   1.000
_cell.length_b   1.000
_cell.length_c   1.000
_cell.angle_alpha   90.00
_cell.angle_beta   90.00
_cell.angle_gamma   90.00
#
_symmetry.space_group_name_H-M   'P 1'
#
loop_
_entity.id
_entity.type
_entity.pdbx_description
1 polymer ?
#
loop_
_entity_poly.entity_id
_entity_poly.type
_entity_poly.pdbx_seq_one_letter_code
_entity_poly.pdbx_strand_id
1 'polypeptide(L)'
;MSSARGPRAAHRVGVVVFDGVKLLDVAGPSEVFSEANLLGADYRLTLVSVGGREVSSSTGLRIPVDADAAAAGAGFDTLLVTGGDALPTSPVDPGLRDAVGALAARSGRVCSICTGAFLLAAAGLLDGRRATTHWRHTRLLGRAYPGIAVEPDAIFVRDGHTFTSAGVTAGIDLALALLEDDHGEDMARQVAQSLVVFLQRPGGQSQFSPSLLGPRPRTPALRAVFDAVAADPAADHGVPALAAAAALSPRHLTRLFREELGTTPARYVDAVRFDAAKAALEAGRTVGEAAGVAGYGSAETLRRAFGSRLGVSPRTYQQRFRSAQRADATGTGPDPT
;
A
#
# COMPACT_ATOMS: atom_id res chain seq x y z
N MET A 1 -42.64 1.59 9.17
CA MET A 1 -42.85 0.73 8.00
C MET A 1 -41.47 0.48 7.39
N SER A 2 -40.84 -0.62 7.76
CA SER A 2 -39.52 -1.02 7.28
C SER A 2 -39.70 -1.56 5.85
N SER A 3 -39.17 -0.86 4.85
CA SER A 3 -39.14 -1.35 3.48
C SER A 3 -38.14 -2.51 3.44
N ALA A 4 -38.64 -3.73 3.36
CA ALA A 4 -37.85 -4.91 3.08
C ALA A 4 -37.21 -4.75 1.70
N ARG A 5 -35.90 -4.41 1.65
CA ARG A 5 -35.11 -4.54 0.41
C ARG A 5 -35.12 -6.02 0.04
N GLY A 6 -35.60 -6.33 -1.17
CA GLY A 6 -35.53 -7.68 -1.71
C GLY A 6 -34.09 -8.21 -1.71
N PRO A 7 -33.90 -9.53 -1.86
CA PRO A 7 -32.58 -10.14 -1.83
C PRO A 7 -31.67 -9.46 -2.85
N ARG A 8 -30.61 -8.81 -2.37
CA ARG A 8 -29.59 -8.20 -3.21
C ARG A 8 -28.85 -9.35 -3.91
N ALA A 9 -28.65 -9.27 -5.22
CA ALA A 9 -27.86 -10.27 -5.93
C ALA A 9 -26.44 -10.33 -5.31
N ALA A 10 -25.90 -11.54 -5.21
CA ALA A 10 -24.56 -11.75 -4.65
C ALA A 10 -23.51 -10.90 -5.38
N HIS A 11 -22.64 -10.23 -4.64
CA HIS A 11 -21.55 -9.45 -5.19
C HIS A 11 -20.41 -10.39 -5.62
N ARG A 12 -20.19 -10.47 -6.94
CA ARG A 12 -19.22 -11.40 -7.53
C ARG A 12 -17.83 -10.78 -7.56
N VAL A 13 -16.87 -11.43 -6.91
CA VAL A 13 -15.46 -11.00 -6.86
C VAL A 13 -14.60 -12.02 -7.62
N GLY A 14 -14.05 -11.60 -8.76
CA GLY A 14 -13.07 -12.40 -9.50
C GLY A 14 -11.66 -12.10 -9.04
N VAL A 15 -10.89 -13.13 -8.72
CA VAL A 15 -9.48 -13.00 -8.33
C VAL A 15 -8.61 -13.67 -9.38
N VAL A 16 -7.85 -12.89 -10.13
CA VAL A 16 -6.93 -13.40 -11.15
C VAL A 16 -5.66 -13.89 -10.48
N VAL A 17 -5.35 -15.16 -10.69
CA VAL A 17 -4.14 -15.83 -10.17
C VAL A 17 -3.34 -16.46 -11.30
N PHE A 18 -2.04 -16.59 -11.10
CA PHE A 18 -1.08 -17.16 -12.06
C PHE A 18 0.13 -17.72 -11.32
N ASP A 19 0.96 -18.53 -11.98
CA ASP A 19 2.16 -19.10 -11.34
C ASP A 19 3.12 -18.02 -10.83
N GLY A 20 3.53 -18.14 -9.59
CA GLY A 20 4.36 -17.14 -8.89
C GLY A 20 3.57 -16.01 -8.23
N VAL A 21 2.24 -16.10 -8.19
CA VAL A 21 1.38 -15.12 -7.49
C VAL A 21 1.77 -14.99 -6.01
N LYS A 22 1.75 -13.77 -5.48
CA LYS A 22 1.92 -13.52 -4.04
C LYS A 22 0.72 -14.06 -3.27
N LEU A 23 0.93 -15.06 -2.42
CA LEU A 23 -0.15 -15.70 -1.67
C LEU A 23 -0.97 -14.70 -0.84
N LEU A 24 -0.31 -13.75 -0.20
CA LEU A 24 -1.00 -12.76 0.63
C LEU A 24 -1.83 -11.76 -0.20
N ASP A 25 -1.48 -11.54 -1.47
CA ASP A 25 -2.30 -10.72 -2.39
C ASP A 25 -3.64 -11.42 -2.73
N VAL A 26 -3.70 -12.74 -2.59
CA VAL A 26 -4.92 -13.55 -2.72
C VAL A 26 -5.63 -13.66 -1.37
N ALA A 27 -4.94 -14.18 -0.36
CA ALA A 27 -5.53 -14.52 0.93
C ALA A 27 -6.05 -13.28 1.68
N GLY A 28 -5.27 -12.17 1.71
CA GLY A 28 -5.65 -10.98 2.48
C GLY A 28 -7.01 -10.40 2.10
N PRO A 29 -7.25 -10.04 0.85
CA PRO A 29 -8.57 -9.57 0.40
C PRO A 29 -9.66 -10.63 0.52
N SER A 30 -9.33 -11.90 0.30
CA SER A 30 -10.32 -13.00 0.41
C SER A 30 -10.85 -13.12 1.83
N GLU A 31 -9.98 -13.00 2.85
CA GLU A 31 -10.39 -13.01 4.26
C GLU A 31 -11.32 -11.84 4.59
N VAL A 32 -11.04 -10.62 4.06
CA VAL A 32 -11.93 -9.46 4.27
C VAL A 32 -13.34 -9.74 3.77
N PHE A 33 -13.49 -10.24 2.56
CA PHE A 33 -14.81 -10.54 1.98
C PHE A 33 -15.48 -11.75 2.65
N SER A 34 -14.70 -12.76 3.06
CA SER A 34 -15.20 -13.91 3.81
C SER A 34 -15.74 -13.50 5.17
N GLU A 35 -15.00 -12.66 5.90
CA GLU A 35 -15.41 -12.15 7.20
C GLU A 35 -16.64 -11.24 7.09
N ALA A 36 -16.73 -10.43 6.04
CA ALA A 36 -17.93 -9.63 5.75
C ALA A 36 -19.18 -10.51 5.55
N ASN A 37 -19.03 -11.69 4.93
CA ASN A 37 -20.14 -12.62 4.75
C ASN A 37 -20.65 -13.17 6.08
N LEU A 38 -19.80 -13.35 7.10
CA LEU A 38 -20.22 -13.72 8.45
C LEU A 38 -21.08 -12.64 9.12
N LEU A 39 -20.92 -11.39 8.68
CA LEU A 39 -21.69 -10.23 9.14
C LEU A 39 -22.91 -9.91 8.25
N GLY A 40 -23.25 -10.79 7.29
CA GLY A 40 -24.44 -10.66 6.46
C GLY A 40 -24.25 -10.01 5.10
N ALA A 41 -23.01 -9.80 4.65
CA ALA A 41 -22.73 -9.54 3.24
C ALA A 41 -22.94 -10.82 2.39
N ASP A 42 -22.99 -10.68 1.06
CA ASP A 42 -23.05 -11.82 0.12
C ASP A 42 -22.02 -11.63 -0.99
N TYR A 43 -20.73 -11.78 -0.63
CA TYR A 43 -19.62 -11.81 -1.58
C TYR A 43 -19.36 -13.24 -2.05
N ARG A 44 -19.25 -13.43 -3.37
CA ARG A 44 -18.88 -14.72 -3.98
C ARG A 44 -17.54 -14.57 -4.69
N LEU A 45 -16.51 -15.13 -4.08
CA LEU A 45 -15.17 -15.15 -4.64
C LEU A 45 -15.06 -16.28 -5.66
N THR A 46 -14.38 -15.98 -6.76
CA THR A 46 -14.05 -16.93 -7.83
C THR A 46 -12.59 -16.71 -8.22
N LEU A 47 -11.74 -17.69 -7.98
CA LEU A 47 -10.36 -17.68 -8.43
C LEU A 47 -10.30 -18.10 -9.89
N VAL A 48 -9.69 -17.26 -10.72
CA VAL A 48 -9.57 -17.53 -12.16
C VAL A 48 -8.12 -17.52 -12.61
N SER A 49 -7.75 -18.45 -13.49
CA SER A 49 -6.44 -18.47 -14.16
C SER A 49 -6.62 -18.72 -15.65
N VAL A 50 -5.58 -18.46 -16.43
CA VAL A 50 -5.59 -18.83 -17.86
C VAL A 50 -5.61 -20.34 -17.99
N GLY A 51 -6.64 -20.85 -18.69
CA GLY A 51 -6.89 -22.28 -18.86
C GLY A 51 -7.49 -22.99 -17.64
N GLY A 52 -7.91 -22.26 -16.59
CA GLY A 52 -8.59 -22.82 -15.42
C GLY A 52 -7.74 -23.79 -14.59
N ARG A 53 -6.41 -23.71 -14.71
CA ARG A 53 -5.51 -24.65 -14.04
C ARG A 53 -5.09 -24.12 -12.67
N GLU A 54 -4.87 -25.05 -11.73
CA GLU A 54 -4.21 -24.79 -10.47
C GLU A 54 -2.87 -24.06 -10.68
N VAL A 55 -2.53 -23.12 -9.80
CA VAL A 55 -1.29 -22.35 -9.86
C VAL A 55 -0.44 -22.52 -8.62
N SER A 56 0.86 -22.35 -8.74
CA SER A 56 1.79 -22.32 -7.63
C SER A 56 2.04 -20.88 -7.19
N SER A 57 1.86 -20.60 -5.89
CA SER A 57 2.19 -19.29 -5.32
C SER A 57 3.70 -19.07 -5.20
N SER A 58 4.11 -17.84 -4.90
CA SER A 58 5.51 -17.47 -4.62
C SER A 58 6.10 -18.18 -3.39
N THR A 59 5.26 -18.79 -2.55
CA THR A 59 5.68 -19.60 -1.38
C THR A 59 5.78 -21.09 -1.67
N GLY A 60 5.41 -21.50 -2.90
CA GLY A 60 5.34 -22.90 -3.30
C GLY A 60 4.02 -23.60 -2.94
N LEU A 61 3.10 -22.93 -2.25
CA LEU A 61 1.76 -23.47 -2.00
C LEU A 61 0.94 -23.47 -3.28
N ARG A 62 0.20 -24.55 -3.50
CA ARG A 62 -0.71 -24.70 -4.62
C ARG A 62 -2.05 -24.03 -4.30
N ILE A 63 -2.58 -23.33 -5.29
CA ILE A 63 -3.85 -22.60 -5.18
C ILE A 63 -4.79 -23.23 -6.20
N PRO A 64 -5.87 -23.91 -5.75
CA PRO A 64 -6.91 -24.40 -6.64
C PRO A 64 -7.61 -23.22 -7.33
N VAL A 65 -8.12 -23.44 -8.51
CA VAL A 65 -8.77 -22.42 -9.35
C VAL A 65 -10.17 -22.89 -9.69
N ASP A 66 -11.13 -21.96 -9.63
CA ASP A 66 -12.55 -22.29 -9.81
C ASP A 66 -12.95 -22.27 -11.29
N ALA A 67 -12.30 -21.42 -12.11
CA ALA A 67 -12.69 -21.27 -13.52
C ALA A 67 -11.53 -20.78 -14.42
N ASP A 68 -11.66 -21.06 -15.71
CA ASP A 68 -10.84 -20.44 -16.74
C ASP A 68 -11.21 -18.96 -16.89
N ALA A 69 -10.19 -18.08 -16.87
CA ALA A 69 -10.35 -16.65 -17.08
C ALA A 69 -11.05 -16.30 -18.41
N ALA A 70 -10.84 -17.10 -19.46
CA ALA A 70 -11.50 -16.94 -20.75
C ALA A 70 -12.98 -17.34 -20.69
N ALA A 71 -13.34 -18.33 -19.86
CA ALA A 71 -14.69 -18.88 -19.72
C ALA A 71 -15.51 -18.23 -18.58
N ALA A 72 -14.96 -17.26 -17.86
CA ALA A 72 -15.59 -16.64 -16.68
C ALA A 72 -16.84 -15.76 -17.00
N GLY A 73 -17.54 -16.02 -18.09
CA GLY A 73 -18.89 -15.57 -18.39
C GLY A 73 -19.12 -14.05 -18.36
N ALA A 74 -20.05 -13.59 -17.55
CA ALA A 74 -20.57 -12.21 -17.53
C ALA A 74 -19.66 -11.16 -16.81
N GLY A 75 -18.39 -11.48 -16.52
CA GLY A 75 -17.51 -10.58 -15.73
C GLY A 75 -17.83 -10.63 -14.23
N PHE A 76 -17.31 -9.68 -13.49
CA PHE A 76 -17.42 -9.59 -12.03
C PHE A 76 -17.88 -8.18 -11.61
N ASP A 77 -18.50 -8.06 -10.45
CA ASP A 77 -18.77 -6.76 -9.87
C ASP A 77 -17.44 -6.11 -9.43
N THR A 78 -16.51 -6.93 -8.93
CA THR A 78 -15.14 -6.55 -8.60
C THR A 78 -14.16 -7.54 -9.21
N LEU A 79 -13.20 -7.07 -10.00
CA LEU A 79 -12.09 -7.86 -10.51
C LEU A 79 -10.81 -7.47 -9.74
N LEU A 80 -10.19 -8.43 -9.03
CA LEU A 80 -8.91 -8.27 -8.36
C LEU A 80 -7.80 -8.92 -9.19
N VAL A 81 -6.80 -8.15 -9.57
CA VAL A 81 -5.62 -8.62 -10.29
C VAL A 81 -4.44 -8.63 -9.33
N THR A 82 -4.00 -9.82 -8.95
CA THR A 82 -2.96 -10.04 -7.95
C THR A 82 -1.56 -9.78 -8.51
N GLY A 83 -0.56 -9.64 -7.62
CA GLY A 83 0.83 -9.44 -8.00
C GLY A 83 1.67 -10.71 -7.97
N GLY A 84 2.85 -10.61 -8.57
CA GLY A 84 3.89 -11.65 -8.55
C GLY A 84 5.26 -11.03 -8.81
N ASP A 85 6.34 -11.68 -8.36
CA ASP A 85 7.69 -11.13 -8.46
C ASP A 85 8.19 -10.99 -9.91
N ALA A 86 7.66 -11.79 -10.83
CA ALA A 86 8.07 -11.78 -12.24
C ALA A 86 7.49 -10.58 -13.03
N LEU A 87 6.30 -10.08 -12.67
CA LEU A 87 5.61 -9.03 -13.43
C LEU A 87 6.43 -7.76 -13.70
N PRO A 88 7.24 -7.23 -12.76
CA PRO A 88 8.05 -6.05 -13.01
C PRO A 88 9.31 -6.32 -13.85
N THR A 89 9.78 -7.56 -13.91
CA THR A 89 11.12 -7.90 -14.44
C THR A 89 11.09 -8.73 -15.71
N SER A 90 9.94 -9.30 -16.05
CA SER A 90 9.73 -10.13 -17.22
C SER A 90 8.61 -9.58 -18.10
N PRO A 91 8.63 -9.82 -19.42
CA PRO A 91 7.47 -9.51 -20.25
C PRO A 91 6.21 -10.19 -19.70
N VAL A 92 5.13 -9.43 -19.66
CA VAL A 92 3.83 -9.98 -19.25
C VAL A 92 3.37 -11.00 -20.28
N ASP A 93 2.93 -12.17 -19.82
CA ASP A 93 2.39 -13.23 -20.69
C ASP A 93 1.21 -12.67 -21.49
N PRO A 94 1.21 -12.80 -22.85
CA PRO A 94 0.14 -12.27 -23.67
C PRO A 94 -1.24 -12.87 -23.35
N GLY A 95 -1.30 -14.16 -23.05
CA GLY A 95 -2.57 -14.82 -22.71
C GLY A 95 -3.17 -14.28 -21.40
N LEU A 96 -2.31 -14.06 -20.40
CA LEU A 96 -2.71 -13.46 -19.12
C LEU A 96 -3.14 -12.00 -19.29
N ARG A 97 -2.41 -11.21 -20.07
CA ARG A 97 -2.74 -9.82 -20.40
C ARG A 97 -4.12 -9.73 -21.08
N ASP A 98 -4.33 -10.52 -22.10
CA ASP A 98 -5.55 -10.50 -22.92
C ASP A 98 -6.76 -10.98 -22.10
N ALA A 99 -6.58 -12.02 -21.27
CA ALA A 99 -7.60 -12.50 -20.34
C ALA A 99 -8.01 -11.41 -19.34
N VAL A 100 -7.04 -10.70 -18.74
CA VAL A 100 -7.33 -9.59 -17.82
C VAL A 100 -8.04 -8.44 -18.53
N GLY A 101 -7.61 -8.06 -19.74
CA GLY A 101 -8.29 -7.04 -20.55
C GLY A 101 -9.75 -7.40 -20.84
N ALA A 102 -9.99 -8.65 -21.25
CA ALA A 102 -11.34 -9.14 -21.52
C ALA A 102 -12.24 -9.22 -20.26
N LEU A 103 -11.70 -9.61 -19.11
CA LEU A 103 -12.43 -9.62 -17.84
C LEU A 103 -12.72 -8.20 -17.35
N ALA A 104 -11.74 -7.30 -17.43
CA ALA A 104 -11.89 -5.90 -17.01
C ALA A 104 -12.99 -5.18 -17.78
N ALA A 105 -13.06 -5.39 -19.11
CA ALA A 105 -14.09 -4.80 -19.96
C ALA A 105 -15.55 -5.19 -19.58
N ARG A 106 -15.71 -6.26 -18.80
CA ARG A 106 -17.02 -6.80 -18.37
C ARG A 106 -17.23 -6.69 -16.86
N SER A 107 -16.29 -6.08 -16.14
CA SER A 107 -16.36 -5.97 -14.68
C SER A 107 -16.74 -4.55 -14.24
N GLY A 108 -17.46 -4.44 -13.11
CA GLY A 108 -17.95 -3.17 -12.60
C GLY A 108 -16.82 -2.27 -12.09
N ARG A 109 -15.85 -2.84 -11.39
CA ARG A 109 -14.62 -2.17 -10.96
C ARG A 109 -13.43 -3.11 -11.11
N VAL A 110 -12.25 -2.50 -11.39
CA VAL A 110 -11.01 -3.23 -11.62
C VAL A 110 -9.98 -2.81 -10.59
N CYS A 111 -9.42 -3.78 -9.89
CA CYS A 111 -8.48 -3.54 -8.81
C CYS A 111 -7.16 -4.28 -9.10
N SER A 112 -6.02 -3.66 -8.80
CA SER A 112 -4.75 -4.36 -8.76
C SER A 112 -4.15 -4.34 -7.35
N ILE A 113 -3.48 -5.43 -7.02
CA ILE A 113 -2.77 -5.60 -5.77
C ILE A 113 -1.28 -5.77 -6.10
N CYS A 114 -0.39 -5.03 -5.41
CA CYS A 114 1.03 -5.14 -5.58
C CYS A 114 1.48 -4.89 -7.04
N THR A 115 2.28 -5.79 -7.60
CA THR A 115 2.75 -5.73 -8.98
C THR A 115 1.70 -6.09 -10.03
N GLY A 116 0.47 -6.44 -9.62
CA GLY A 116 -0.68 -6.56 -10.54
C GLY A 116 -0.95 -5.29 -11.34
N ALA A 117 -0.49 -4.13 -10.86
CA ALA A 117 -0.52 -2.88 -11.61
C ALA A 117 0.26 -2.95 -12.95
N PHE A 118 1.33 -3.72 -13.02
CA PHE A 118 2.05 -3.95 -14.28
C PHE A 118 1.22 -4.71 -15.30
N LEU A 119 0.39 -5.64 -14.83
CA LEU A 119 -0.51 -6.40 -15.68
C LEU A 119 -1.65 -5.51 -16.20
N LEU A 120 -2.25 -4.66 -15.35
CA LEU A 120 -3.21 -3.66 -15.78
C LEU A 120 -2.60 -2.65 -16.76
N ALA A 121 -1.37 -2.20 -16.50
CA ALA A 121 -0.64 -1.29 -17.38
C ALA A 121 -0.37 -1.92 -18.75
N ALA A 122 0.09 -3.18 -18.79
CA ALA A 122 0.31 -3.92 -20.04
C ALA A 122 -0.98 -4.13 -20.85
N ALA A 123 -2.14 -4.21 -20.18
CA ALA A 123 -3.46 -4.28 -20.80
C ALA A 123 -4.03 -2.89 -21.19
N GLY A 124 -3.29 -1.77 -21.00
CA GLY A 124 -3.74 -0.41 -21.32
C GLY A 124 -4.79 0.15 -20.36
N LEU A 125 -5.08 -0.52 -19.25
CA LEU A 125 -6.16 -0.17 -18.32
C LEU A 125 -5.78 0.98 -17.37
N LEU A 126 -4.51 1.36 -17.32
CA LEU A 126 -4.00 2.46 -16.48
C LEU A 126 -3.58 3.70 -17.27
N ASP A 127 -3.76 3.74 -18.59
CA ASP A 127 -3.37 4.87 -19.44
C ASP A 127 -4.14 6.13 -19.05
N GLY A 128 -3.42 7.23 -18.79
CA GLY A 128 -3.97 8.51 -18.34
C GLY A 128 -4.51 8.51 -16.90
N ARG A 129 -4.32 7.43 -16.12
CA ARG A 129 -4.84 7.30 -14.77
C ARG A 129 -3.78 7.51 -13.71
N ARG A 130 -4.25 7.83 -12.50
CA ARG A 130 -3.46 7.78 -11.27
C ARG A 130 -3.40 6.31 -10.80
N ALA A 131 -2.20 5.85 -10.38
CA ALA A 131 -2.03 4.49 -9.90
C ALA A 131 -0.89 4.38 -8.88
N THR A 132 -0.91 3.34 -8.07
CA THR A 132 0.24 2.92 -7.27
C THR A 132 0.55 1.45 -7.52
N THR A 133 1.70 1.02 -7.03
CA THR A 133 2.15 -0.37 -7.01
C THR A 133 3.06 -0.57 -5.81
N HIS A 134 3.61 -1.75 -5.62
CA HIS A 134 4.56 -2.00 -4.56
C HIS A 134 5.72 -0.98 -4.59
N TRP A 135 6.05 -0.38 -3.44
CA TRP A 135 7.03 0.71 -3.30
C TRP A 135 8.35 0.47 -4.02
N ARG A 136 8.80 -0.77 -4.05
CA ARG A 136 10.06 -1.18 -4.73
C ARG A 136 10.00 -0.96 -6.24
N HIS A 137 8.83 -0.95 -6.83
CA HIS A 137 8.62 -0.94 -8.27
C HIS A 137 7.92 0.31 -8.82
N THR A 138 7.58 1.29 -7.98
CA THR A 138 6.89 2.54 -8.39
C THR A 138 7.65 3.31 -9.46
N ARG A 139 8.98 3.44 -9.30
CA ARG A 139 9.84 4.09 -10.30
C ARG A 139 9.90 3.33 -11.63
N LEU A 140 9.89 2.01 -11.55
CA LEU A 140 9.93 1.16 -12.74
C LEU A 140 8.60 1.27 -13.51
N LEU A 141 7.47 1.24 -12.80
CA LEU A 141 6.14 1.41 -13.40
C LEU A 141 6.05 2.76 -14.16
N GLY A 142 6.44 3.87 -13.52
CA GLY A 142 6.41 5.19 -14.16
C GLY A 142 7.37 5.34 -15.35
N ARG A 143 8.49 4.60 -15.37
CA ARG A 143 9.41 4.59 -16.50
C ARG A 143 8.90 3.72 -17.65
N ALA A 144 8.36 2.55 -17.35
CA ALA A 144 7.88 1.61 -18.35
C ALA A 144 6.56 2.08 -18.99
N TYR A 145 5.73 2.82 -18.24
CA TYR A 145 4.43 3.31 -18.68
C TYR A 145 4.28 4.82 -18.37
N PRO A 146 4.87 5.70 -19.18
CA PRO A 146 4.90 7.15 -18.90
C PRO A 146 3.53 7.82 -18.88
N GLY A 147 2.49 7.19 -19.46
CA GLY A 147 1.11 7.67 -19.44
C GLY A 147 0.43 7.51 -18.08
N ILE A 148 1.05 6.84 -17.10
CA ILE A 148 0.48 6.61 -15.78
C ILE A 148 1.02 7.66 -14.78
N ALA A 149 0.13 8.34 -14.07
CA ALA A 149 0.49 9.22 -12.96
C ALA A 149 0.71 8.37 -11.70
N VAL A 150 1.95 7.90 -11.49
CA VAL A 150 2.29 7.01 -10.37
C VAL A 150 2.36 7.79 -9.06
N GLU A 151 1.63 7.33 -8.05
CA GLU A 151 1.68 7.81 -6.67
C GLU A 151 2.52 6.87 -5.81
N PRO A 152 3.81 7.18 -5.61
CA PRO A 152 4.77 6.20 -5.07
C PRO A 152 4.57 5.90 -3.59
N ASP A 153 3.88 6.75 -2.86
CA ASP A 153 3.68 6.63 -1.40
C ASP A 153 2.26 6.18 -1.00
N ALA A 154 1.32 6.13 -1.93
CA ALA A 154 -0.06 5.77 -1.61
C ALA A 154 -0.18 4.28 -1.24
N ILE A 155 -0.89 3.96 -0.15
CA ILE A 155 -1.27 2.58 0.21
C ILE A 155 -2.17 1.99 -0.86
N PHE A 156 -3.16 2.77 -1.30
CA PHE A 156 -3.95 2.50 -2.49
C PHE A 156 -4.38 3.81 -3.17
N VAL A 157 -4.70 3.74 -4.44
CA VAL A 157 -5.20 4.86 -5.25
C VAL A 157 -6.52 4.44 -5.88
N ARG A 158 -7.51 5.32 -5.80
CA ARG A 158 -8.77 5.23 -6.53
C ARG A 158 -8.77 6.25 -7.67
N ASP A 159 -9.06 5.79 -8.87
CA ASP A 159 -9.27 6.62 -10.05
C ASP A 159 -10.49 6.11 -10.84
N GLY A 160 -11.63 6.71 -10.59
CA GLY A 160 -12.91 6.24 -11.11
C GLY A 160 -13.27 4.83 -10.62
N HIS A 161 -13.40 3.90 -11.56
CA HIS A 161 -13.67 2.47 -11.29
C HIS A 161 -12.40 1.62 -11.21
N THR A 162 -11.23 2.23 -11.29
CA THR A 162 -9.93 1.56 -11.21
C THR A 162 -9.30 1.84 -9.86
N PHE A 163 -8.84 0.78 -9.19
CA PHE A 163 -8.18 0.85 -7.89
C PHE A 163 -6.83 0.14 -7.98
N THR A 164 -5.81 0.71 -7.38
CA THR A 164 -4.49 0.07 -7.34
C THR A 164 -3.93 0.17 -5.93
N SER A 165 -3.34 -0.90 -5.41
CA SER A 165 -2.76 -0.91 -4.07
C SER A 165 -1.28 -1.32 -4.06
N ALA A 166 -0.59 -0.90 -3.00
CA ALA A 166 0.80 -1.23 -2.75
C ALA A 166 1.08 -2.73 -2.56
N GLY A 167 0.03 -3.49 -2.32
CA GLY A 167 0.11 -4.95 -2.23
C GLY A 167 0.54 -5.50 -0.88
N VAL A 168 0.66 -6.82 -0.85
CA VAL A 168 0.87 -7.58 0.38
C VAL A 168 -0.25 -7.24 1.38
N THR A 169 0.08 -6.66 2.51
CA THR A 169 -0.93 -6.26 3.50
C THR A 169 -1.80 -5.07 3.05
N ALA A 170 -1.35 -4.22 2.12
CA ALA A 170 -2.16 -3.14 1.56
C ALA A 170 -3.32 -3.64 0.67
N GLY A 171 -3.32 -4.91 0.29
CA GLY A 171 -4.47 -5.58 -0.32
C GLY A 171 -5.65 -5.69 0.64
N ILE A 172 -5.38 -5.84 1.95
CA ILE A 172 -6.40 -5.83 3.01
C ILE A 172 -7.00 -4.43 3.13
N ASP A 173 -6.15 -3.38 3.15
CA ASP A 173 -6.62 -1.99 3.24
C ASP A 173 -7.51 -1.64 2.03
N LEU A 174 -7.14 -2.07 0.82
CA LEU A 174 -7.97 -1.90 -0.36
C LEU A 174 -9.31 -2.64 -0.21
N ALA A 175 -9.30 -3.90 0.22
CA ALA A 175 -10.52 -4.70 0.37
C ALA A 175 -11.47 -4.11 1.43
N LEU A 176 -10.93 -3.58 2.54
CA LEU A 176 -11.72 -2.85 3.55
C LEU A 176 -12.33 -1.58 2.98
N ALA A 177 -11.59 -0.82 2.16
CA ALA A 177 -12.13 0.37 1.49
C ALA A 177 -13.24 0.01 0.48
N LEU A 178 -13.11 -1.10 -0.24
CA LEU A 178 -14.16 -1.60 -1.13
C LEU A 178 -15.39 -2.07 -0.34
N LEU A 179 -15.18 -2.71 0.80
CA LEU A 179 -16.26 -3.12 1.71
C LEU A 179 -16.98 -1.90 2.30
N GLU A 180 -16.24 -0.84 2.66
CA GLU A 180 -16.81 0.42 3.13
C GLU A 180 -17.70 1.07 2.05
N ASP A 181 -17.24 1.11 0.80
CA ASP A 181 -18.04 1.60 -0.35
C ASP A 181 -19.33 0.78 -0.54
N ASP A 182 -19.29 -0.54 -0.36
CA ASP A 182 -20.41 -1.44 -0.63
C ASP A 182 -21.42 -1.54 0.52
N HIS A 183 -20.95 -1.51 1.78
CA HIS A 183 -21.75 -1.82 2.97
C HIS A 183 -21.66 -0.76 4.08
N GLY A 184 -20.82 0.25 3.92
CA GLY A 184 -20.61 1.34 4.87
C GLY A 184 -19.54 1.07 5.93
N GLU A 185 -19.19 2.15 6.65
CA GLU A 185 -18.08 2.19 7.60
C GLU A 185 -18.22 1.19 8.75
N ASP A 186 -19.45 0.97 9.26
CA ASP A 186 -19.67 0.11 10.41
C ASP A 186 -19.32 -1.35 10.13
N MET A 187 -19.68 -1.88 8.96
CA MET A 187 -19.32 -3.24 8.57
C MET A 187 -17.82 -3.35 8.33
N ALA A 188 -17.22 -2.40 7.64
CA ALA A 188 -15.77 -2.38 7.41
C ALA A 188 -14.99 -2.35 8.73
N ARG A 189 -15.46 -1.60 9.74
CA ARG A 189 -14.87 -1.54 11.08
C ARG A 189 -14.95 -2.88 11.81
N GLN A 190 -16.12 -3.54 11.80
CA GLN A 190 -16.31 -4.83 12.43
C GLN A 190 -15.39 -5.90 11.81
N VAL A 191 -15.28 -5.93 10.46
CA VAL A 191 -14.36 -6.83 9.75
C VAL A 191 -12.91 -6.53 10.11
N ALA A 192 -12.50 -5.26 10.14
CA ALA A 192 -11.15 -4.87 10.53
C ALA A 192 -10.82 -5.31 11.97
N GLN A 193 -11.76 -5.19 12.90
CA GLN A 193 -11.62 -5.65 14.30
C GLN A 193 -11.47 -7.18 14.36
N SER A 194 -12.33 -7.92 13.63
CA SER A 194 -12.26 -9.38 13.59
C SER A 194 -10.93 -9.89 13.04
N LEU A 195 -10.41 -9.25 12.00
CA LEU A 195 -9.12 -9.57 11.39
C LEU A 195 -7.90 -9.00 12.18
N VAL A 196 -8.16 -8.24 13.27
CA VAL A 196 -7.11 -7.58 14.06
C VAL A 196 -6.22 -6.68 13.21
N VAL A 197 -6.80 -5.95 12.28
CA VAL A 197 -6.12 -5.00 11.40
C VAL A 197 -6.67 -3.58 11.57
N PHE A 198 -5.89 -2.57 11.18
CA PHE A 198 -6.39 -1.20 11.14
C PHE A 198 -7.39 -1.03 10.02
N LEU A 199 -8.55 -0.39 10.29
CA LEU A 199 -9.52 -0.04 9.24
C LEU A 199 -8.91 0.91 8.21
N GLN A 200 -8.15 1.89 8.66
CA GLN A 200 -7.36 2.80 7.83
C GLN A 200 -5.96 2.91 8.40
N ARG A 201 -4.95 2.45 7.68
CA ARG A 201 -3.57 2.68 8.10
C ARG A 201 -3.25 4.15 7.96
N PRO A 202 -2.75 4.78 9.02
CA PRO A 202 -2.23 6.13 8.91
C PRO A 202 -0.94 6.12 8.07
N GLY A 203 -0.85 7.03 7.10
CA GLY A 203 0.35 7.27 6.30
C GLY A 203 0.42 6.51 4.97
N GLY A 204 1.57 6.52 4.36
CA GLY A 204 1.85 5.94 3.05
C GLY A 204 2.79 4.73 3.13
N GLN A 205 3.17 4.20 1.96
CA GLN A 205 4.17 3.12 1.85
C GLN A 205 5.54 3.50 2.45
N SER A 206 5.85 4.78 2.54
CA SER A 206 7.06 5.30 3.19
C SER A 206 7.12 5.02 4.69
N GLN A 207 6.03 4.54 5.31
CA GLN A 207 6.06 3.99 6.68
C GLN A 207 6.89 2.70 6.80
N PHE A 208 7.12 2.01 5.68
CA PHE A 208 8.13 0.96 5.63
C PHE A 208 9.52 1.60 5.53
N SER A 209 9.72 2.49 6.44
CA SER A 209 10.84 3.22 6.97
C SER A 209 12.16 3.22 6.17
N PRO A 210 12.86 4.36 6.12
CA PRO A 210 14.25 4.42 5.71
C PRO A 210 15.15 3.38 6.39
N SER A 211 14.82 2.96 7.60
CA SER A 211 15.49 1.86 8.30
C SER A 211 15.25 0.48 7.65
N LEU A 212 14.19 0.35 6.80
CA LEU A 212 13.93 -0.83 5.98
C LEU A 212 14.22 -0.58 4.48
N LEU A 213 14.50 0.65 4.06
CA LEU A 213 14.73 1.07 2.67
C LEU A 213 16.10 0.72 2.10
N GLY A 214 16.80 -0.25 2.66
CA GLY A 214 18.05 -0.72 2.10
C GLY A 214 18.62 -1.89 2.86
N PRO A 215 19.60 -2.60 2.28
CA PRO A 215 20.39 -3.51 3.07
C PRO A 215 20.98 -2.75 4.24
N ARG A 216 21.01 -3.36 5.43
CA ARG A 216 21.74 -2.77 6.57
C ARG A 216 23.13 -2.37 6.10
N PRO A 217 23.61 -1.16 6.44
CA PRO A 217 24.92 -0.71 6.02
C PRO A 217 25.97 -1.77 6.36
N ARG A 218 26.77 -2.15 5.39
CA ARG A 218 27.85 -3.14 5.58
C ARG A 218 29.01 -2.53 6.36
N THR A 219 29.31 -1.29 6.04
CA THR A 219 30.41 -0.54 6.63
C THR A 219 30.06 -0.08 8.04
N PRO A 220 30.91 -0.36 9.06
CA PRO A 220 30.68 0.10 10.44
C PRO A 220 30.46 1.61 10.55
N ALA A 221 31.19 2.39 9.77
CA ALA A 221 31.06 3.86 9.74
C ALA A 221 29.65 4.30 9.30
N LEU A 222 29.04 3.64 8.29
CA LEU A 222 27.66 3.94 7.92
C LEU A 222 26.65 3.51 8.98
N ARG A 223 26.90 2.41 9.69
CA ARG A 223 26.04 1.99 10.82
C ARG A 223 26.02 3.05 11.91
N ALA A 224 27.18 3.59 12.27
CA ALA A 224 27.27 4.66 13.26
C ALA A 224 26.50 5.93 12.84
N VAL A 225 26.54 6.27 11.53
CA VAL A 225 25.73 7.38 10.97
C VAL A 225 24.23 7.08 11.10
N PHE A 226 23.80 5.87 10.80
CA PHE A 226 22.39 5.46 10.90
C PHE A 226 21.90 5.54 12.34
N ASP A 227 22.69 5.00 13.29
CA ASP A 227 22.35 5.00 14.71
C ASP A 227 22.28 6.45 15.25
N ALA A 228 23.19 7.31 14.86
CA ALA A 228 23.20 8.73 15.26
C ALA A 228 21.98 9.50 14.74
N VAL A 229 21.63 9.32 13.46
CA VAL A 229 20.47 10.00 12.85
C VAL A 229 19.15 9.46 13.44
N ALA A 230 19.06 8.17 13.73
CA ALA A 230 17.87 7.57 14.34
C ALA A 230 17.69 7.98 15.81
N ALA A 231 18.79 8.13 16.57
CA ALA A 231 18.76 8.52 17.99
C ALA A 231 18.30 9.95 18.20
N ASP A 232 18.71 10.87 17.34
CA ASP A 232 18.29 12.28 17.39
C ASP A 232 18.14 12.89 15.99
N PRO A 233 16.96 12.73 15.37
CA PRO A 233 16.71 13.29 14.04
C PRO A 233 16.84 14.81 13.95
N ALA A 234 16.70 15.50 15.09
CA ALA A 234 16.75 16.98 15.16
C ALA A 234 18.18 17.55 15.16
N ALA A 235 19.17 16.75 15.51
CA ALA A 235 20.57 17.19 15.54
C ALA A 235 21.07 17.67 14.16
N ASP A 236 22.24 18.31 14.15
CA ASP A 236 22.89 18.65 12.88
C ASP A 236 23.41 17.39 12.18
N HIS A 237 22.72 17.02 11.13
CA HIS A 237 23.05 15.92 10.23
C HIS A 237 23.49 16.42 8.85
N GLY A 238 24.09 17.61 8.77
CA GLY A 238 24.77 18.05 7.56
C GLY A 238 25.85 17.05 7.14
N VAL A 239 26.12 16.95 5.83
CA VAL A 239 27.11 16.00 5.32
C VAL A 239 28.49 16.14 5.99
N PRO A 240 29.00 17.34 6.29
CA PRO A 240 30.23 17.51 7.04
C PRO A 240 30.17 16.92 8.45
N ALA A 241 29.06 17.15 9.20
CA ALA A 241 28.88 16.64 10.56
C ALA A 241 28.80 15.10 10.57
N LEU A 242 28.03 14.51 9.67
CA LEU A 242 27.94 13.06 9.53
C LEU A 242 29.27 12.42 9.13
N ALA A 243 30.03 13.07 8.25
CA ALA A 243 31.35 12.60 7.83
C ALA A 243 32.35 12.63 8.99
N ALA A 244 32.34 13.69 9.79
CA ALA A 244 33.19 13.81 10.98
C ALA A 244 32.83 12.70 12.01
N ALA A 245 31.55 12.49 12.29
CA ALA A 245 31.08 11.44 13.20
C ALA A 245 31.46 10.02 12.74
N ALA A 246 31.57 9.81 11.43
CA ALA A 246 31.98 8.55 10.84
C ALA A 246 33.50 8.41 10.61
N ALA A 247 34.31 9.41 11.00
CA ALA A 247 35.73 9.52 10.69
C ALA A 247 36.05 9.39 9.17
N LEU A 248 35.19 9.97 8.33
CA LEU A 248 35.31 9.95 6.87
C LEU A 248 35.36 11.35 6.29
N SER A 249 35.85 11.47 5.06
CA SER A 249 35.65 12.72 4.29
C SER A 249 34.23 12.80 3.75
N PRO A 250 33.65 14.01 3.57
CA PRO A 250 32.31 14.22 2.98
C PRO A 250 32.12 13.50 1.63
N ARG A 251 33.16 13.50 0.80
CA ARG A 251 33.17 12.80 -0.50
C ARG A 251 33.10 11.28 -0.33
N HIS A 252 33.87 10.73 0.60
CA HIS A 252 33.86 9.29 0.89
C HIS A 252 32.51 8.84 1.46
N LEU A 253 31.96 9.57 2.43
CA LEU A 253 30.64 9.30 2.98
C LEU A 253 29.56 9.28 1.87
N THR A 254 29.56 10.31 1.00
CA THR A 254 28.57 10.39 -0.09
C THR A 254 28.72 9.24 -1.09
N ARG A 255 29.94 8.78 -1.36
CA ARG A 255 30.22 7.64 -2.23
C ARG A 255 29.68 6.35 -1.59
N LEU A 256 29.96 6.08 -0.32
CA LEU A 256 29.47 4.91 0.40
C LEU A 256 27.93 4.87 0.44
N PHE A 257 27.27 6.00 0.68
CA PHE A 257 25.80 6.07 0.64
C PHE A 257 25.24 5.68 -0.73
N ARG A 258 25.91 6.07 -1.82
CA ARG A 258 25.48 5.68 -3.17
C ARG A 258 25.74 4.21 -3.48
N GLU A 259 26.92 3.70 -3.11
CA GLU A 259 27.35 2.33 -3.39
C GLU A 259 26.57 1.30 -2.57
N GLU A 260 26.41 1.52 -1.26
CA GLU A 260 25.76 0.55 -0.38
C GLU A 260 24.24 0.70 -0.32
N LEU A 261 23.71 1.94 -0.46
CA LEU A 261 22.31 2.25 -0.15
C LEU A 261 21.54 2.85 -1.35
N GLY A 262 22.20 3.15 -2.45
CA GLY A 262 21.58 3.74 -3.65
C GLY A 262 20.97 5.14 -3.43
N THR A 263 21.33 5.83 -2.31
CA THR A 263 20.79 7.13 -1.93
C THR A 263 21.90 8.12 -1.58
N THR A 264 21.53 9.30 -1.06
CA THR A 264 22.49 10.29 -0.54
C THR A 264 22.27 10.51 0.95
N PRO A 265 23.29 10.95 1.72
CA PRO A 265 23.14 11.26 3.14
C PRO A 265 21.98 12.23 3.41
N ALA A 266 21.87 13.31 2.64
CA ALA A 266 20.79 14.28 2.80
C ALA A 266 19.39 13.70 2.60
N ARG A 267 19.21 12.84 1.60
CA ARG A 267 17.92 12.17 1.36
C ARG A 267 17.58 11.17 2.48
N TYR A 268 18.58 10.49 3.02
CA TYR A 268 18.38 9.59 4.16
C TYR A 268 17.94 10.37 5.41
N VAL A 269 18.67 11.42 5.78
CA VAL A 269 18.31 12.28 6.92
C VAL A 269 16.91 12.87 6.76
N ASP A 270 16.59 13.39 5.57
CA ASP A 270 15.28 13.97 5.29
C ASP A 270 14.15 12.93 5.40
N ALA A 271 14.39 11.67 5.02
CA ALA A 271 13.44 10.59 5.19
C ALA A 271 13.23 10.23 6.68
N VAL A 272 14.31 10.09 7.47
CA VAL A 272 14.22 9.82 8.92
C VAL A 272 13.49 10.96 9.65
N ARG A 273 13.79 12.21 9.32
CA ARG A 273 13.09 13.38 9.86
C ARG A 273 11.60 13.36 9.56
N PHE A 274 11.24 12.99 8.33
CA PHE A 274 9.83 12.91 7.95
C PHE A 274 9.07 11.85 8.74
N ASP A 275 9.70 10.69 8.97
CA ASP A 275 9.10 9.62 9.78
C ASP A 275 8.99 10.02 11.25
N ALA A 276 9.98 10.68 11.80
CA ALA A 276 9.91 11.22 13.16
C ALA A 276 8.79 12.26 13.32
N ALA A 277 8.58 13.11 12.30
CA ALA A 277 7.48 14.08 12.29
C ALA A 277 6.11 13.40 12.25
N LYS A 278 5.95 12.35 11.43
CA LYS A 278 4.72 11.56 11.40
C LYS A 278 4.43 10.94 12.75
N ALA A 279 5.40 10.24 13.33
CA ALA A 279 5.26 9.61 14.65
C ALA A 279 4.90 10.64 15.75
N ALA A 280 5.48 11.82 15.72
CA ALA A 280 5.15 12.90 16.66
C ALA A 280 3.70 13.40 16.50
N LEU A 281 3.21 13.54 15.26
CA LEU A 281 1.82 13.93 14.98
C LEU A 281 0.83 12.83 15.40
N GLU A 282 1.16 11.58 15.17
CA GLU A 282 0.39 10.40 15.58
C GLU A 282 0.30 10.28 17.09
N ALA A 283 1.38 10.61 17.79
CA ALA A 283 1.42 10.74 19.26
C ALA A 283 0.66 11.98 19.80
N GLY A 284 -0.01 12.74 18.93
CA GLY A 284 -0.84 13.88 19.32
C GLY A 284 -0.12 15.22 19.48
N ARG A 285 1.17 15.29 19.17
CA ARG A 285 1.93 16.57 19.26
C ARG A 285 1.43 17.59 18.23
N THR A 286 1.56 18.85 18.54
CA THR A 286 1.24 19.94 17.60
C THR A 286 2.20 19.92 16.38
N VAL A 287 1.79 20.55 15.29
CA VAL A 287 2.63 20.65 14.07
C VAL A 287 3.98 21.33 14.37
N GLY A 288 3.99 22.32 15.29
CA GLY A 288 5.22 23.00 15.72
C GLY A 288 6.15 22.07 16.49
N GLU A 289 5.62 21.33 17.47
CA GLU A 289 6.40 20.34 18.24
C GLU A 289 6.91 19.22 17.36
N ALA A 290 6.08 18.70 16.43
CA ALA A 290 6.49 17.68 15.49
C ALA A 290 7.61 18.16 14.56
N ALA A 291 7.55 19.42 14.12
CA ALA A 291 8.63 20.03 13.33
C ALA A 291 9.93 20.13 14.13
N GLY A 292 9.84 20.53 15.40
CA GLY A 292 10.99 20.64 16.30
C GLY A 292 11.67 19.31 16.55
N VAL A 293 10.91 18.30 17.00
CA VAL A 293 11.42 16.95 17.31
C VAL A 293 12.03 16.26 16.09
N ALA A 294 11.48 16.55 14.91
CA ALA A 294 11.97 15.98 13.66
C ALA A 294 13.09 16.78 12.98
N GLY A 295 13.49 17.94 13.53
CA GLY A 295 14.55 18.77 12.96
C GLY A 295 14.16 19.53 11.68
N TYR A 296 12.88 19.85 11.52
CA TYR A 296 12.39 20.70 10.42
C TYR A 296 12.41 22.17 10.84
N GLY A 297 13.32 22.80 11.24
CA GLY A 297 13.48 24.22 11.60
C GLY A 297 12.19 25.08 11.75
N SER A 298 11.08 24.74 11.09
CA SER A 298 9.78 25.41 11.23
C SER A 298 8.59 24.52 10.83
N ALA A 299 7.40 24.85 11.38
CA ALA A 299 6.14 24.23 11.00
C ALA A 299 5.81 24.41 9.50
N GLU A 300 6.27 25.50 8.89
CA GLU A 300 6.07 25.77 7.46
C GLU A 300 6.91 24.84 6.58
N THR A 301 8.14 24.57 6.96
CA THR A 301 8.99 23.58 6.28
C THR A 301 8.37 22.19 6.36
N LEU A 302 7.81 21.81 7.52
CA LEU A 302 7.09 20.55 7.68
C LEU A 302 5.82 20.50 6.82
N ARG A 303 5.05 21.60 6.73
CA ARG A 303 3.86 21.64 5.85
C ARG A 303 4.23 21.43 4.39
N ARG A 304 5.30 22.05 3.90
CA ARG A 304 5.79 21.85 2.54
C ARG A 304 6.22 20.42 2.30
N ALA A 305 6.90 19.79 3.25
CA ALA A 305 7.31 18.39 3.16
C ALA A 305 6.08 17.46 3.09
N PHE A 306 5.06 17.69 3.91
CA PHE A 306 3.80 16.93 3.88
C PHE A 306 3.04 17.14 2.57
N GLY A 307 2.89 18.37 2.10
CA GLY A 307 2.25 18.69 0.83
C GLY A 307 2.94 18.01 -0.36
N SER A 308 4.29 18.05 -0.40
CA SER A 308 5.07 17.45 -1.47
C SER A 308 5.06 15.91 -1.46
N ARG A 309 5.01 15.29 -0.27
CA ARG A 309 5.15 13.83 -0.14
C ARG A 309 3.81 13.10 -0.02
N LEU A 310 2.83 13.71 0.65
CA LEU A 310 1.55 13.07 0.96
C LEU A 310 0.34 13.81 0.33
N GLY A 311 0.55 14.95 -0.32
CA GLY A 311 -0.54 15.74 -0.89
C GLY A 311 -1.51 16.34 0.14
N VAL A 312 -1.20 16.25 1.45
CA VAL A 312 -2.07 16.71 2.53
C VAL A 312 -1.29 17.57 3.53
N SER A 313 -2.01 18.37 4.34
CA SER A 313 -1.37 19.12 5.43
C SER A 313 -1.05 18.20 6.63
N PRO A 314 -0.05 18.54 7.49
CA PRO A 314 0.21 17.81 8.74
C PRO A 314 -1.02 17.75 9.66
N ARG A 315 -1.83 18.79 9.67
CA ARG A 315 -3.07 18.85 10.46
C ARG A 315 -4.14 17.91 9.92
N THR A 316 -4.32 17.85 8.60
CA THR A 316 -5.23 16.90 7.94
C THR A 316 -4.78 15.46 8.17
N TYR A 317 -3.47 15.21 8.09
CA TYR A 317 -2.87 13.90 8.42
C TYR A 317 -3.19 13.51 9.87
N GLN A 318 -2.95 14.39 10.84
CA GLN A 318 -3.22 14.15 12.25
C GLN A 318 -4.71 13.94 12.56
N GLN A 319 -5.61 14.68 11.89
CA GLN A 319 -7.06 14.52 12.07
C GLN A 319 -7.54 13.15 11.62
N ARG A 320 -7.05 12.66 10.48
CA ARG A 320 -7.36 11.30 9.99
C ARG A 320 -6.90 10.24 10.99
N PHE A 321 -5.74 10.45 11.61
CA PHE A 321 -5.21 9.53 12.63
C PHE A 321 -6.04 9.55 13.93
N ARG A 322 -6.46 10.74 14.39
CA ARG A 322 -7.26 10.90 15.63
C ARG A 322 -8.69 10.38 15.48
N SER A 323 -9.30 10.47 14.32
CA SER A 323 -10.63 9.89 14.08
C SER A 323 -10.59 8.37 14.16
N ALA A 324 -9.53 7.73 13.66
CA ALA A 324 -9.29 6.30 13.81
C ALA A 324 -9.15 5.90 15.31
N GLN A 325 -8.32 6.63 16.08
CA GLN A 325 -8.11 6.33 17.52
C GLN A 325 -9.33 6.61 18.40
N ARG A 326 -10.19 7.60 18.08
CA ARG A 326 -11.40 7.89 18.86
C ARG A 326 -12.50 6.85 18.63
N ALA A 327 -12.56 6.24 17.49
CA ALA A 327 -13.45 5.12 17.22
C ALA A 327 -13.12 3.91 18.14
N ASP A 328 -11.84 3.68 18.42
CA ASP A 328 -11.38 2.61 19.33
C ASP A 328 -11.69 2.90 20.81
N ALA A 329 -11.74 4.18 21.21
CA ALA A 329 -11.90 4.57 22.62
C ALA A 329 -13.37 4.65 23.10
N THR A 330 -14.35 4.66 22.21
CA THR A 330 -15.78 4.74 22.54
C THR A 330 -16.50 3.40 22.66
N GLY A 331 -15.76 2.28 22.54
CA GLY A 331 -16.25 0.94 22.82
C GLY A 331 -16.44 0.68 24.33
N THR A 332 -17.33 1.40 24.99
CA THR A 332 -17.83 1.04 26.32
C THR A 332 -18.69 -0.21 26.19
N GLY A 333 -18.18 -1.31 26.75
CA GLY A 333 -18.93 -2.56 26.86
C GLY A 333 -20.22 -2.39 27.67
N PRO A 334 -21.22 -3.25 27.46
CA PRO A 334 -22.44 -3.24 28.28
C PRO A 334 -22.09 -3.67 29.71
N ASP A 335 -22.58 -2.88 30.65
CA ASP A 335 -22.58 -3.15 32.07
C ASP A 335 -23.28 -4.49 32.37
N PRO A 336 -22.69 -5.42 33.14
CA PRO A 336 -23.35 -6.67 33.50
C PRO A 336 -24.31 -6.43 34.66
N THR A 337 -25.58 -6.39 34.37
CA THR A 337 -26.66 -6.66 35.36
C THR A 337 -27.55 -7.77 34.84
#